data_947d6dbeba812ee6a4485f13df62a06e
#
_entry.id   947d6dbeba812ee6a4485f13df62a06e
#
_cell.length_a   1.000
_cell.length_b   1.000
_cell.length_c   1.000
_cell.angle_alpha   90.00
_cell.angle_beta   90.00
_cell.angle_gamma   90.00
#
_symmetry.space_group_name_H-M   'P 1'
#
loop_
_entity.id
_entity.type
_entity.pdbx_description
1 polymer ?
#
loop_
_entity_poly.entity_id
_entity_poly.type
_entity_poly.pdbx_seq_one_letter_code
_entity_poly.pdbx_strand_id
1 'polypeptide(L)'
;MKKVLALLLAATMTVGLVACGSKEAAPDETKTPAATEETADKADEANDTATGDVQNYKIGVSIMELTAYTWYQGVIDGCKQWMADNGAADKVNFEFDFEDSRSDVQTMLTNVENMISAKCDGIILFPADASSAIPTMKEAVANGTPFIIGDYAQEAASPDDVVWSTFVGHDMKALGAKAGEEAVKYLDTLGKDDPVCLFITRPTSGQVSSDRFNGFKETVLAAYPKAKIVEEGDTGAGNRDSAQTLMENVLQREATIDVVCGHNDAEVVGAYNAAVAQGRKEIKFIGIAGDIDVLGWLADGNEMWLAEVLQDPVVLGYQATDAMYKVLVLKEELPEKYDLPEPEAITKDNIKDYDWQNWGWLG
;
A
#
# COMPACT_ATOMS: atom_id res chain seq x y z
N MET A 1 -55.92 13.96 2.51
CA MET A 1 -56.81 14.38 1.39
C MET A 1 -55.93 14.65 0.17
N LYS A 2 -56.31 14.00 -0.94
CA LYS A 2 -55.96 14.22 -2.35
C LYS A 2 -54.48 14.01 -2.71
N LYS A 3 -54.00 12.90 -3.30
CA LYS A 3 -54.25 12.21 -4.60
C LYS A 3 -53.71 13.00 -5.81
N VAL A 4 -52.87 12.25 -6.57
CA VAL A 4 -52.83 12.05 -8.04
C VAL A 4 -51.84 12.96 -8.77
N LEU A 5 -50.93 12.54 -9.67
CA LEU A 5 -51.11 11.69 -10.84
C LEU A 5 -49.73 11.32 -11.46
N ALA A 6 -49.65 10.09 -11.90
CA ALA A 6 -48.57 9.56 -12.79
C ALA A 6 -48.84 9.98 -14.24
N LEU A 7 -47.80 10.09 -15.05
CA LEU A 7 -47.88 9.95 -16.51
C LEU A 7 -46.68 9.22 -17.08
N LEU A 8 -46.96 8.02 -17.59
CA LEU A 8 -46.17 7.25 -18.53
C LEU A 8 -46.23 7.92 -19.92
N LEU A 9 -45.13 7.89 -20.66
CA LEU A 9 -45.19 7.86 -22.12
C LEU A 9 -44.08 6.96 -22.67
N ALA A 10 -44.51 5.86 -23.28
CA ALA A 10 -43.74 4.97 -24.13
C ALA A 10 -44.01 5.33 -25.61
N ALA A 11 -43.03 5.25 -26.46
CA ALA A 11 -43.12 5.09 -27.93
C ALA A 11 -41.79 4.57 -28.46
N THR A 12 -41.66 3.35 -28.75
CA THR A 12 -41.85 2.48 -29.98
C THR A 12 -41.00 2.87 -31.19
N MET A 13 -40.13 1.92 -31.51
CA MET A 13 -39.75 1.30 -32.78
C MET A 13 -39.55 2.15 -34.03
N THR A 14 -38.41 1.92 -34.74
CA THR A 14 -38.46 1.31 -36.08
C THR A 14 -37.14 0.67 -36.48
N VAL A 15 -37.31 -0.51 -37.02
CA VAL A 15 -36.37 -1.43 -37.68
C VAL A 15 -36.08 -0.93 -39.09
N GLY A 16 -34.85 -1.08 -39.57
CA GLY A 16 -34.48 -0.92 -40.99
C GLY A 16 -33.35 -1.88 -41.38
N LEU A 17 -33.71 -3.05 -41.79
CA LEU A 17 -32.89 -4.00 -42.56
C LEU A 17 -32.83 -3.55 -44.02
N VAL A 18 -31.64 -3.50 -44.63
CA VAL A 18 -31.48 -3.76 -46.06
C VAL A 18 -30.24 -4.62 -46.28
N ALA A 19 -30.45 -5.76 -46.89
CA ALA A 19 -29.52 -6.77 -47.31
C ALA A 19 -29.17 -6.63 -48.79
N CYS A 20 -28.24 -7.45 -49.24
CA CYS A 20 -27.82 -7.82 -50.63
C CYS A 20 -26.65 -6.99 -51.18
N GLY A 21 -25.65 -7.60 -51.78
CA GLY A 21 -25.36 -8.98 -52.22
C GLY A 21 -24.06 -9.04 -52.98
N SER A 22 -23.42 -10.17 -52.81
CA SER A 22 -22.64 -11.03 -53.72
C SER A 22 -21.77 -10.46 -54.85
N LYS A 23 -20.49 -10.90 -54.95
CA LYS A 23 -19.94 -11.97 -55.78
C LYS A 23 -18.41 -11.97 -55.73
N GLU A 24 -17.86 -13.09 -55.35
CA GLU A 24 -16.92 -14.02 -56.00
C GLU A 24 -16.00 -13.50 -57.11
N ALA A 25 -14.68 -13.74 -56.91
CA ALA A 25 -13.80 -14.50 -57.79
C ALA A 25 -12.38 -14.63 -57.21
N ALA A 26 -11.94 -15.84 -57.02
CA ALA A 26 -10.55 -16.30 -57.06
C ALA A 26 -10.37 -16.98 -58.43
N PRO A 27 -9.20 -17.55 -58.79
CA PRO A 27 -7.82 -17.46 -58.34
C PRO A 27 -6.84 -17.16 -59.50
N ASP A 28 -5.56 -16.98 -59.29
CA ASP A 28 -4.54 -17.57 -60.16
C ASP A 28 -3.17 -17.76 -59.47
N GLU A 29 -2.62 -18.94 -59.72
CA GLU A 29 -1.31 -19.43 -59.36
C GLU A 29 -0.23 -18.80 -60.25
N THR A 30 1.02 -18.72 -59.82
CA THR A 30 2.19 -19.42 -60.34
C THR A 30 3.54 -18.85 -59.94
N LYS A 31 4.36 -19.76 -59.45
CA LYS A 31 5.80 -20.03 -59.74
C LYS A 31 6.88 -19.35 -58.91
N THR A 32 7.49 -20.21 -58.06
CA THR A 32 8.91 -20.25 -57.70
C THR A 32 9.81 -20.38 -58.91
N PRO A 33 11.05 -19.92 -58.86
CA PRO A 33 12.13 -20.91 -58.85
C PRO A 33 13.28 -20.64 -57.84
N ALA A 34 13.99 -21.74 -57.66
CA ALA A 34 14.96 -22.12 -56.67
C ALA A 34 16.39 -21.52 -56.79
N ALA A 35 17.06 -21.58 -55.65
CA ALA A 35 18.44 -21.94 -55.37
C ALA A 35 19.62 -21.14 -55.98
N THR A 36 20.49 -20.68 -55.12
CA THR A 36 21.92 -21.08 -55.18
C THR A 36 22.59 -20.89 -53.80
N GLU A 37 23.24 -21.92 -53.32
CA GLU A 37 24.18 -21.97 -52.20
C GLU A 37 25.46 -21.21 -52.57
N GLU A 38 26.03 -20.50 -51.56
CA GLU A 38 27.46 -20.37 -51.44
C GLU A 38 27.89 -20.17 -49.98
N THR A 39 28.73 -21.05 -49.52
CA THR A 39 29.39 -21.15 -48.23
C THR A 39 30.46 -20.11 -48.06
N ALA A 40 30.56 -19.50 -46.84
CA ALA A 40 31.84 -19.06 -46.30
C ALA A 40 31.80 -18.98 -44.78
N ASP A 41 32.53 -19.83 -44.20
CA ASP A 41 32.98 -20.05 -42.86
C ASP A 41 33.70 -18.80 -42.26
N LYS A 42 33.39 -18.41 -41.03
CA LYS A 42 34.36 -17.94 -40.01
C LYS A 42 33.72 -17.64 -38.66
N ALA A 43 34.10 -18.47 -37.73
CA ALA A 43 34.41 -18.17 -36.33
C ALA A 43 33.48 -17.20 -35.58
N ASP A 44 32.57 -17.76 -34.84
CA ASP A 44 31.91 -17.12 -33.71
C ASP A 44 32.62 -17.54 -32.42
N GLU A 45 33.11 -16.55 -31.70
CA GLU A 45 33.49 -16.69 -30.31
C GLU A 45 32.22 -16.98 -29.50
N ALA A 46 32.21 -18.07 -28.79
CA ALA A 46 31.18 -18.53 -27.92
C ALA A 46 30.93 -17.49 -26.82
N ASN A 47 29.81 -16.79 -26.91
CA ASN A 47 29.18 -16.20 -25.75
C ASN A 47 28.26 -17.26 -25.14
N ASP A 48 28.81 -18.02 -24.20
CA ASP A 48 28.12 -19.05 -23.44
C ASP A 48 27.16 -18.36 -22.44
N THR A 49 26.05 -17.84 -22.93
CA THR A 49 24.92 -17.50 -22.09
C THR A 49 24.24 -18.81 -21.74
N ALA A 50 24.48 -19.27 -20.54
CA ALA A 50 23.83 -20.41 -19.94
C ALA A 50 22.31 -20.29 -20.08
N THR A 51 21.72 -20.98 -21.07
CA THR A 51 20.27 -21.13 -21.26
C THR A 51 19.75 -22.14 -20.24
N GLY A 52 19.69 -21.75 -18.97
CA GLY A 52 18.87 -22.46 -18.00
C GLY A 52 17.41 -22.09 -18.27
N ASP A 53 16.51 -23.06 -18.22
CA ASP A 53 15.07 -22.82 -18.40
C ASP A 53 14.56 -21.89 -17.29
N VAL A 54 13.68 -20.93 -17.67
CA VAL A 54 12.98 -20.06 -16.71
C VAL A 54 12.03 -20.91 -15.89
N GLN A 55 12.12 -20.79 -14.57
CA GLN A 55 11.22 -21.48 -13.65
C GLN A 55 9.95 -20.64 -13.48
N ASN A 56 8.79 -21.24 -13.71
CA ASN A 56 7.51 -20.57 -13.61
C ASN A 56 6.80 -21.01 -12.33
N TYR A 57 6.28 -20.03 -11.59
CA TYR A 57 5.51 -20.21 -10.36
C TYR A 57 4.24 -19.38 -10.42
N LYS A 58 3.13 -19.94 -9.91
CA LYS A 58 1.89 -19.21 -9.71
C LYS A 58 1.82 -18.70 -8.26
N ILE A 59 1.74 -17.38 -8.09
CA ILE A 59 1.70 -16.74 -6.77
C ILE A 59 0.33 -16.11 -6.56
N GLY A 60 -0.42 -16.62 -5.56
CA GLY A 60 -1.64 -15.97 -5.11
C GLY A 60 -1.30 -14.75 -4.24
N VAL A 61 -1.99 -13.64 -4.47
CA VAL A 61 -1.83 -12.42 -3.65
C VAL A 61 -3.20 -11.93 -3.22
N SER A 62 -3.58 -12.20 -1.97
CA SER A 62 -4.83 -11.71 -1.40
C SER A 62 -4.59 -10.34 -0.78
N ILE A 63 -5.22 -9.32 -1.34
CA ILE A 63 -5.13 -7.92 -0.93
C ILE A 63 -6.30 -7.57 -0.01
N MET A 64 -6.06 -6.81 1.05
CA MET A 64 -7.09 -6.43 2.01
C MET A 64 -8.18 -5.58 1.34
N GLU A 65 -7.80 -4.55 0.56
CA GLU A 65 -8.75 -3.60 -0.02
C GLU A 65 -8.13 -2.86 -1.21
N LEU A 66 -8.79 -2.89 -2.37
CA LEU A 66 -8.35 -2.16 -3.57
C LEU A 66 -9.31 -1.04 -3.99
N THR A 67 -10.56 -1.10 -3.52
CA THR A 67 -11.62 -0.22 -3.99
C THR A 67 -11.68 1.08 -3.20
N ALA A 68 -11.60 0.97 -1.86
CA ALA A 68 -11.68 2.12 -0.96
C ALA A 68 -10.31 2.74 -0.66
N TYR A 69 -9.23 1.97 -0.80
CA TYR A 69 -7.86 2.42 -0.50
C TYR A 69 -6.93 2.11 -1.66
N THR A 70 -6.65 3.11 -2.48
CA THR A 70 -5.71 3.01 -3.61
C THR A 70 -4.29 2.67 -3.17
N TRP A 71 -3.93 2.87 -1.90
CA TRP A 71 -2.64 2.54 -1.33
C TRP A 71 -2.20 1.10 -1.64
N TYR A 72 -3.11 0.13 -1.56
CA TYR A 72 -2.79 -1.26 -1.92
C TYR A 72 -2.51 -1.48 -3.41
N GLN A 73 -2.85 -0.54 -4.31
CA GLN A 73 -2.39 -0.59 -5.69
C GLN A 73 -0.85 -0.52 -5.75
N GLY A 74 -0.22 0.25 -4.85
CA GLY A 74 1.24 0.31 -4.73
C GLY A 74 1.86 -1.04 -4.33
N VAL A 75 1.17 -1.85 -3.52
CA VAL A 75 1.62 -3.21 -3.20
C VAL A 75 1.69 -4.07 -4.47
N ILE A 76 0.65 -3.99 -5.32
CA ILE A 76 0.62 -4.68 -6.62
C ILE A 76 1.78 -4.19 -7.51
N ASP A 77 2.01 -2.89 -7.55
CA ASP A 77 3.08 -2.29 -8.35
C ASP A 77 4.45 -2.74 -7.85
N GLY A 78 4.64 -2.85 -6.53
CA GLY A 78 5.86 -3.40 -5.93
C GLY A 78 6.12 -4.87 -6.30
N CYS A 79 5.09 -5.71 -6.27
CA CYS A 79 5.21 -7.10 -6.72
C CYS A 79 5.66 -7.18 -8.20
N LYS A 80 5.05 -6.37 -9.06
CA LYS A 80 5.39 -6.31 -10.49
C LYS A 80 6.79 -5.74 -10.72
N GLN A 81 7.18 -4.73 -9.93
CA GLN A 81 8.51 -4.13 -10.02
C GLN A 81 9.60 -5.15 -9.66
N TRP A 82 9.40 -5.95 -8.60
CA TRP A 82 10.36 -7.01 -8.25
C TRP A 82 10.59 -7.96 -9.44
N MET A 83 9.52 -8.36 -10.13
CA MET A 83 9.62 -9.21 -11.32
C MET A 83 10.37 -8.53 -12.47
N ALA A 84 10.12 -7.24 -12.70
CA ALA A 84 10.82 -6.48 -13.73
C ALA A 84 12.32 -6.37 -13.46
N ASP A 85 12.69 -6.20 -12.19
CA ASP A 85 14.08 -5.99 -11.78
C ASP A 85 14.88 -7.30 -11.70
N ASN A 86 14.24 -8.38 -11.23
CA ASN A 86 14.97 -9.61 -10.85
C ASN A 86 14.61 -10.82 -11.73
N GLY A 87 13.38 -10.90 -12.25
CA GLY A 87 12.88 -12.11 -12.90
C GLY A 87 13.78 -12.68 -14.01
N ALA A 88 14.33 -11.81 -14.87
CA ALA A 88 15.20 -12.23 -15.95
C ALA A 88 16.59 -12.66 -15.44
N ALA A 89 17.15 -11.97 -14.46
CA ALA A 89 18.47 -12.27 -13.90
C ALA A 89 18.44 -13.60 -13.12
N ASP A 90 17.38 -13.83 -12.35
CA ASP A 90 17.21 -15.02 -11.52
C ASP A 90 16.56 -16.19 -12.28
N LYS A 91 16.21 -15.98 -13.55
CA LYS A 91 15.52 -16.97 -14.40
C LYS A 91 14.23 -17.50 -13.75
N VAL A 92 13.48 -16.63 -13.14
CA VAL A 92 12.21 -16.92 -12.50
C VAL A 92 11.10 -16.09 -13.14
N ASN A 93 9.90 -16.65 -13.21
CA ASN A 93 8.69 -15.94 -13.60
C ASN A 93 7.58 -16.24 -12.59
N PHE A 94 7.15 -15.21 -11.88
CA PHE A 94 5.97 -15.26 -11.00
C PHE A 94 4.74 -14.77 -11.77
N GLU A 95 3.80 -15.66 -11.97
CA GLU A 95 2.47 -15.32 -12.45
C GLU A 95 1.60 -14.99 -11.22
N PHE A 96 1.32 -13.70 -11.05
CA PHE A 96 0.53 -13.22 -9.91
C PHE A 96 -0.97 -13.34 -10.19
N ASP A 97 -1.69 -13.86 -9.19
CA ASP A 97 -3.16 -13.92 -9.12
C ASP A 97 -3.61 -12.99 -7.96
N PHE A 98 -3.96 -11.75 -8.31
CA PHE A 98 -4.34 -10.71 -7.34
C PHE A 98 -5.84 -10.74 -7.07
N GLU A 99 -6.23 -10.90 -5.80
CA GLU A 99 -7.62 -10.93 -5.37
C GLU A 99 -7.90 -9.90 -4.27
N ASP A 100 -8.97 -9.12 -4.45
CA ASP A 100 -9.43 -8.11 -3.50
C ASP A 100 -10.36 -8.71 -2.45
N SER A 101 -10.01 -8.60 -1.18
CA SER A 101 -10.86 -9.07 -0.06
C SER A 101 -11.91 -8.05 0.36
N ARG A 102 -11.83 -6.80 -0.10
CA ARG A 102 -12.77 -5.71 0.21
C ARG A 102 -12.99 -5.51 1.71
N SER A 103 -11.93 -5.63 2.48
CA SER A 103 -11.94 -5.58 3.94
C SER A 103 -12.91 -6.59 4.60
N ASP A 104 -13.34 -7.62 3.85
CA ASP A 104 -14.27 -8.64 4.31
C ASP A 104 -13.56 -9.97 4.56
N VAL A 105 -13.65 -10.47 5.80
CA VAL A 105 -12.96 -11.68 6.23
C VAL A 105 -13.43 -12.92 5.47
N GLN A 106 -14.72 -13.04 5.13
CA GLN A 106 -15.24 -14.20 4.40
C GLN A 106 -14.76 -14.21 2.94
N THR A 107 -14.69 -13.02 2.33
CA THR A 107 -14.13 -12.86 0.98
C THR A 107 -12.64 -13.22 1.00
N MET A 108 -11.88 -12.75 1.99
CA MET A 108 -10.46 -13.11 2.17
C MET A 108 -10.27 -14.63 2.27
N LEU A 109 -11.04 -15.30 3.11
CA LEU A 109 -10.96 -16.77 3.26
C LEU A 109 -11.28 -17.48 1.94
N THR A 110 -12.31 -17.02 1.22
CA THR A 110 -12.68 -17.55 -0.09
C THR A 110 -11.56 -17.37 -1.12
N ASN A 111 -10.90 -16.20 -1.14
CA ASN A 111 -9.77 -15.92 -2.01
C ASN A 111 -8.61 -16.90 -1.72
N VAL A 112 -8.25 -17.10 -0.46
CA VAL A 112 -7.20 -18.03 -0.06
C VAL A 112 -7.55 -19.48 -0.46
N GLU A 113 -8.77 -19.94 -0.22
CA GLU A 113 -9.25 -21.27 -0.64
C GLU A 113 -9.20 -21.44 -2.17
N ASN A 114 -9.57 -20.41 -2.92
CA ASN A 114 -9.49 -20.41 -4.39
C ASN A 114 -8.03 -20.52 -4.87
N MET A 115 -7.10 -19.77 -4.27
CA MET A 115 -5.67 -19.83 -4.59
C MET A 115 -5.08 -21.22 -4.33
N ILE A 116 -5.45 -21.85 -3.20
CA ILE A 116 -5.05 -23.23 -2.88
C ILE A 116 -5.63 -24.21 -3.93
N SER A 117 -6.92 -24.08 -4.25
CA SER A 117 -7.59 -24.90 -5.24
C SER A 117 -7.01 -24.73 -6.65
N ALA A 118 -6.58 -23.52 -6.99
CA ALA A 118 -5.89 -23.18 -8.23
C ALA A 118 -4.42 -23.63 -8.24
N LYS A 119 -3.95 -24.26 -7.16
CA LYS A 119 -2.59 -24.78 -6.97
C LYS A 119 -1.53 -23.68 -7.12
N CYS A 120 -1.74 -22.52 -6.49
CA CYS A 120 -0.69 -21.55 -6.34
C CYS A 120 0.49 -22.18 -5.60
N ASP A 121 1.71 -21.92 -6.09
CA ASP A 121 2.95 -22.45 -5.52
C ASP A 121 3.31 -21.74 -4.21
N GLY A 122 2.86 -20.51 -4.02
CA GLY A 122 2.97 -19.73 -2.79
C GLY A 122 1.85 -18.68 -2.70
N ILE A 123 1.57 -18.20 -1.49
CA ILE A 123 0.53 -17.19 -1.26
C ILE A 123 1.10 -16.05 -0.43
N ILE A 124 0.91 -14.81 -0.89
CA ILE A 124 1.16 -13.59 -0.14
C ILE A 124 -0.20 -13.06 0.34
N LEU A 125 -0.36 -12.93 1.64
CA LEU A 125 -1.62 -12.51 2.25
C LEU A 125 -1.44 -11.17 2.96
N PHE A 126 -2.17 -10.15 2.49
CA PHE A 126 -2.39 -8.88 3.18
C PHE A 126 -3.79 -8.96 3.81
N PRO A 127 -3.88 -9.39 5.08
CA PRO A 127 -5.12 -9.89 5.64
C PRO A 127 -6.07 -8.78 6.11
N ALA A 128 -7.37 -9.00 5.95
CA ALA A 128 -8.39 -8.28 6.70
C ALA A 128 -8.42 -8.73 8.18
N ASP A 129 -8.17 -10.03 8.43
CA ASP A 129 -7.94 -10.64 9.75
C ASP A 129 -7.08 -11.89 9.60
N ALA A 130 -5.81 -11.81 10.00
CA ALA A 130 -4.87 -12.92 9.89
C ALA A 130 -5.28 -14.12 10.73
N SER A 131 -5.86 -13.91 11.92
CA SER A 131 -6.23 -14.98 12.85
C SER A 131 -7.25 -15.93 12.25
N SER A 132 -8.21 -15.40 11.48
CA SER A 132 -9.25 -16.20 10.84
C SER A 132 -8.70 -17.12 9.74
N ALA A 133 -7.58 -16.76 9.11
CA ALA A 133 -6.96 -17.55 8.04
C ALA A 133 -6.05 -18.69 8.56
N ILE A 134 -5.66 -18.68 9.82
CA ILE A 134 -4.70 -19.64 10.41
C ILE A 134 -5.06 -21.12 10.13
N PRO A 135 -6.32 -21.59 10.30
CA PRO A 135 -6.64 -22.98 10.02
C PRO A 135 -6.38 -23.38 8.57
N THR A 136 -6.78 -22.53 7.62
CA THR A 136 -6.58 -22.75 6.18
C THR A 136 -5.10 -22.68 5.80
N MET A 137 -4.35 -21.75 6.40
CA MET A 137 -2.90 -21.66 6.20
C MET A 137 -2.18 -22.91 6.72
N LYS A 138 -2.56 -23.45 7.91
CA LYS A 138 -1.99 -24.69 8.47
C LYS A 138 -2.13 -25.86 7.48
N GLU A 139 -3.29 -26.01 6.90
CA GLU A 139 -3.54 -27.07 5.91
C GLU A 139 -2.71 -26.88 4.64
N ALA A 140 -2.66 -25.67 4.10
CA ALA A 140 -1.92 -25.37 2.89
C ALA A 140 -0.40 -25.52 3.06
N VAL A 141 0.15 -25.04 4.18
CA VAL A 141 1.58 -25.19 4.50
C VAL A 141 1.95 -26.68 4.70
N ALA A 142 1.10 -27.47 5.36
CA ALA A 142 1.31 -28.91 5.48
C ALA A 142 1.33 -29.64 4.12
N ASN A 143 0.68 -29.05 3.10
CA ASN A 143 0.67 -29.53 1.72
C ASN A 143 1.77 -28.90 0.83
N GLY A 144 2.65 -28.07 1.41
CA GLY A 144 3.82 -27.51 0.75
C GLY A 144 3.64 -26.13 0.11
N THR A 145 2.52 -25.45 0.36
CA THR A 145 2.29 -24.06 -0.11
C THR A 145 2.70 -23.07 0.98
N PRO A 146 3.85 -22.35 0.84
CA PRO A 146 4.29 -21.35 1.81
C PRO A 146 3.41 -20.10 1.78
N PHE A 147 3.34 -19.42 2.93
CA PHE A 147 2.69 -18.13 3.09
C PHE A 147 3.68 -17.05 3.52
N ILE A 148 3.53 -15.87 2.93
CA ILE A 148 4.08 -14.61 3.44
C ILE A 148 2.89 -13.78 3.92
N ILE A 149 2.97 -13.23 5.14
CA ILE A 149 1.97 -12.28 5.65
C ILE A 149 2.53 -10.88 5.52
N GLY A 150 1.75 -9.95 5.00
CA GLY A 150 2.16 -8.56 4.82
C GLY A 150 1.28 -7.53 5.51
N ASP A 151 1.83 -6.35 5.77
CA ASP A 151 1.22 -5.13 6.33
C ASP A 151 0.74 -5.26 7.79
N TYR A 152 -0.23 -6.11 8.07
CA TYR A 152 -0.78 -6.34 9.39
C TYR A 152 -0.34 -7.70 9.94
N ALA A 153 0.58 -7.70 10.90
CA ALA A 153 0.74 -8.83 11.80
C ALA A 153 -0.24 -8.61 12.95
N GLN A 154 -1.35 -9.30 12.92
CA GLN A 154 -2.01 -9.55 14.18
C GLN A 154 -1.11 -10.49 14.97
N GLU A 155 -0.89 -10.17 16.25
CA GLU A 155 -0.18 -11.11 17.14
C GLU A 155 -0.88 -12.46 17.03
N ALA A 156 -0.15 -13.47 16.59
CA ALA A 156 -0.65 -14.83 16.65
C ALA A 156 -1.05 -15.13 18.10
N ALA A 157 -2.23 -15.68 18.30
CA ALA A 157 -2.74 -15.95 19.64
C ALA A 157 -1.80 -16.89 20.44
N SER A 158 -0.96 -17.65 19.72
CA SER A 158 0.12 -18.46 20.30
C SER A 158 1.25 -18.64 19.28
N PRO A 159 2.49 -18.93 19.72
CA PRO A 159 3.59 -19.27 18.80
C PRO A 159 3.27 -20.45 17.87
N ASP A 160 2.41 -21.40 18.30
CA ASP A 160 1.99 -22.53 17.48
C ASP A 160 1.04 -22.14 16.33
N ASP A 161 0.56 -20.90 16.31
CA ASP A 161 -0.30 -20.35 15.27
C ASP A 161 0.49 -19.62 14.19
N VAL A 162 1.79 -19.39 14.39
CA VAL A 162 2.68 -18.82 13.36
C VAL A 162 3.01 -19.92 12.36
N VAL A 163 2.33 -19.91 11.22
CA VAL A 163 2.50 -20.90 10.13
C VAL A 163 3.01 -20.29 8.84
N TRP A 164 3.11 -18.98 8.78
CA TRP A 164 3.72 -18.26 7.66
C TRP A 164 5.25 -18.27 7.77
N SER A 165 5.92 -18.17 6.63
CA SER A 165 7.38 -18.20 6.54
C SER A 165 8.03 -16.95 7.13
N THR A 166 7.40 -15.80 6.96
CA THR A 166 7.81 -14.52 7.55
C THR A 166 6.68 -13.51 7.49
N PHE A 167 6.77 -12.49 8.33
CA PHE A 167 5.95 -11.28 8.26
C PHE A 167 6.74 -10.16 7.59
N VAL A 168 6.13 -9.48 6.62
CA VAL A 168 6.69 -8.33 5.90
C VAL A 168 5.83 -7.11 6.19
N GLY A 169 6.34 -6.14 6.91
CA GLY A 169 5.56 -4.95 7.26
C GLY A 169 6.42 -3.84 7.83
N HIS A 170 5.92 -2.61 7.72
CA HIS A 170 6.58 -1.45 8.29
C HIS A 170 6.64 -1.54 9.83
N ASP A 171 7.69 -0.99 10.40
CA ASP A 171 7.75 -0.76 11.84
C ASP A 171 6.90 0.48 12.19
N MET A 172 5.71 0.23 12.73
CA MET A 172 4.75 1.29 13.07
C MET A 172 5.29 2.24 14.14
N LYS A 173 6.13 1.73 15.06
CA LYS A 173 6.79 2.58 16.06
C LYS A 173 7.88 3.45 15.42
N ALA A 174 8.63 2.91 14.45
CA ALA A 174 9.60 3.68 13.69
C ALA A 174 8.96 4.78 12.83
N LEU A 175 7.78 4.52 12.21
CA LEU A 175 7.01 5.56 11.52
C LEU A 175 6.65 6.72 12.47
N GLY A 176 6.12 6.40 13.64
CA GLY A 176 5.81 7.40 14.65
C GLY A 176 7.06 8.14 15.16
N ALA A 177 8.16 7.43 15.39
CA ALA A 177 9.44 8.03 15.80
C ALA A 177 9.98 8.99 14.74
N LYS A 178 9.89 8.64 13.45
CA LYS A 178 10.28 9.51 12.34
C LYS A 178 9.45 10.80 12.32
N ALA A 179 8.13 10.71 12.52
CA ALA A 179 7.28 11.89 12.67
C ALA A 179 7.68 12.74 13.88
N GLY A 180 8.06 12.09 15.00
CA GLY A 180 8.61 12.76 16.18
C GLY A 180 9.92 13.51 15.91
N GLU A 181 10.82 12.92 15.10
CA GLU A 181 12.07 13.58 14.68
C GLU A 181 11.79 14.86 13.88
N GLU A 182 10.84 14.82 12.95
CA GLU A 182 10.45 15.99 12.16
C GLU A 182 9.78 17.07 13.05
N ALA A 183 8.97 16.64 14.04
CA ALA A 183 8.43 17.56 15.04
C ALA A 183 9.55 18.23 15.84
N VAL A 184 10.53 17.48 16.36
CA VAL A 184 11.66 18.00 17.12
C VAL A 184 12.44 19.04 16.33
N LYS A 185 12.75 18.78 15.04
CA LYS A 185 13.43 19.75 14.17
C LYS A 185 12.71 21.12 14.13
N TYR A 186 11.39 21.10 14.05
CA TYR A 186 10.61 22.34 14.09
C TYR A 186 10.59 22.96 15.48
N LEU A 187 10.38 22.17 16.53
CA LEU A 187 10.30 22.64 17.91
C LEU A 187 11.60 23.33 18.36
N ASP A 188 12.76 22.87 17.87
CA ASP A 188 14.06 23.51 18.10
C ASP A 188 14.10 24.97 17.63
N THR A 189 13.29 25.32 16.63
CA THR A 189 13.20 26.70 16.12
C THR A 189 12.38 27.63 17.01
N LEU A 190 11.57 27.08 17.93
CA LEU A 190 10.65 27.87 18.77
C LEU A 190 11.32 28.46 20.02
N GLY A 191 12.43 27.88 20.46
CA GLY A 191 13.18 28.36 21.64
C GLY A 191 12.39 28.26 22.95
N LYS A 192 11.50 27.28 23.10
CA LYS A 192 10.73 27.03 24.32
C LYS A 192 10.94 25.59 24.83
N ASP A 193 10.82 25.37 26.14
CA ASP A 193 11.07 24.07 26.78
C ASP A 193 9.84 23.18 26.90
N ASP A 194 8.64 23.75 26.76
CA ASP A 194 7.33 23.15 27.02
C ASP A 194 6.39 23.22 25.84
N PRO A 195 6.81 22.67 24.66
CA PRO A 195 5.95 22.65 23.49
C PRO A 195 4.71 21.79 23.71
N VAL A 196 3.64 22.09 22.95
CA VAL A 196 2.38 21.33 22.97
C VAL A 196 2.22 20.59 21.65
N CYS A 197 2.23 19.26 21.71
CA CYS A 197 2.01 18.39 20.56
C CYS A 197 0.69 17.63 20.72
N LEU A 198 -0.10 17.60 19.68
CA LEU A 198 -1.31 16.79 19.58
C LEU A 198 -1.02 15.56 18.70
N PHE A 199 -1.43 14.39 19.17
CA PHE A 199 -1.47 13.20 18.33
C PHE A 199 -2.89 12.65 18.28
N ILE A 200 -3.45 12.48 17.07
CA ILE A 200 -4.78 11.93 16.87
C ILE A 200 -4.63 10.42 16.61
N THR A 201 -5.01 9.62 17.60
CA THR A 201 -5.02 8.16 17.50
C THR A 201 -6.29 7.65 16.82
N ARG A 202 -6.23 6.43 16.26
CA ARG A 202 -7.39 5.67 15.79
C ARG A 202 -7.54 4.40 16.62
N PRO A 203 -8.33 4.41 17.70
CA PRO A 203 -8.44 3.27 18.61
C PRO A 203 -8.87 1.96 17.92
N THR A 204 -9.65 2.05 16.83
CA THR A 204 -10.09 0.89 16.06
C THR A 204 -8.95 0.19 15.30
N SER A 205 -7.81 0.85 15.11
CA SER A 205 -6.60 0.27 14.51
C SER A 205 -5.66 -0.39 15.53
N GLY A 206 -6.09 -0.49 16.80
CA GLY A 206 -5.41 -1.25 17.85
C GLY A 206 -3.91 -0.92 17.99
N GLN A 207 -3.06 -1.96 17.93
CA GLN A 207 -1.62 -1.84 18.14
C GLN A 207 -0.93 -0.90 17.14
N VAL A 208 -1.35 -0.89 15.88
CA VAL A 208 -0.78 0.00 14.85
C VAL A 208 -0.86 1.47 15.26
N SER A 209 -2.03 1.89 15.78
CA SER A 209 -2.22 3.26 16.23
C SER A 209 -1.42 3.59 17.49
N SER A 210 -1.38 2.67 18.45
CA SER A 210 -0.62 2.85 19.69
C SER A 210 0.89 2.85 19.45
N ASP A 211 1.39 2.06 18.53
CA ASP A 211 2.82 2.04 18.19
C ASP A 211 3.27 3.36 17.55
N ARG A 212 2.52 3.86 16.56
CA ARG A 212 2.79 5.18 15.97
C ARG A 212 2.77 6.28 17.02
N PHE A 213 1.75 6.29 17.88
CA PHE A 213 1.67 7.25 18.98
C PHE A 213 2.86 7.15 19.93
N ASN A 214 3.22 5.93 20.35
CA ASN A 214 4.33 5.72 21.28
C ASN A 214 5.66 6.14 20.66
N GLY A 215 5.91 5.83 19.38
CA GLY A 215 7.10 6.27 18.66
C GLY A 215 7.22 7.79 18.62
N PHE A 216 6.17 8.49 18.24
CA PHE A 216 6.11 9.94 18.22
C PHE A 216 6.35 10.55 19.63
N LYS A 217 5.59 10.08 20.61
CA LYS A 217 5.63 10.55 21.99
C LYS A 217 7.01 10.37 22.63
N GLU A 218 7.58 9.17 22.53
CA GLU A 218 8.88 8.85 23.11
C GLU A 218 9.97 9.74 22.52
N THR A 219 9.95 9.94 21.18
CA THR A 219 10.92 10.79 20.50
C THR A 219 10.82 12.25 20.92
N VAL A 220 9.60 12.80 20.94
CA VAL A 220 9.40 14.19 21.38
C VAL A 220 9.79 14.38 22.86
N LEU A 221 9.38 13.47 23.76
CA LEU A 221 9.70 13.57 25.18
C LEU A 221 11.18 13.34 25.50
N ALA A 222 11.91 12.60 24.66
CA ALA A 222 13.36 12.47 24.82
C ALA A 222 14.08 13.80 24.58
N ALA A 223 13.63 14.59 23.59
CA ALA A 223 14.17 15.92 23.29
C ALA A 223 13.60 17.01 24.22
N TYR A 224 12.30 16.93 24.51
CA TYR A 224 11.55 17.91 25.30
C TYR A 224 10.84 17.25 26.48
N PRO A 225 11.52 16.99 27.62
CA PRO A 225 10.92 16.28 28.76
C PRO A 225 9.74 17.01 29.41
N LYS A 226 9.56 18.31 29.12
CA LYS A 226 8.45 19.13 29.62
C LYS A 226 7.33 19.30 28.57
N ALA A 227 7.46 18.71 27.40
CA ALA A 227 6.43 18.82 26.36
C ALA A 227 5.08 18.27 26.86
N LYS A 228 4.01 18.96 26.54
CA LYS A 228 2.65 18.47 26.73
C LYS A 228 2.27 17.65 25.50
N ILE A 229 2.11 16.34 25.67
CA ILE A 229 1.57 15.46 24.62
C ILE A 229 0.08 15.28 24.89
N VAL A 230 -0.74 15.80 24.00
CA VAL A 230 -2.21 15.63 23.99
C VAL A 230 -2.53 14.45 23.08
N GLU A 231 -3.17 13.44 23.63
CA GLU A 231 -3.69 12.30 22.85
C GLU A 231 -5.19 12.41 22.72
N GLU A 232 -5.69 12.32 21.49
CA GLU A 232 -7.11 12.34 21.18
C GLU A 232 -7.46 11.18 20.29
N GLY A 233 -8.47 10.40 20.67
CA GLY A 233 -8.94 9.26 19.91
C GLY A 233 -10.01 9.66 18.91
N ASP A 234 -9.76 9.51 17.60
CA ASP A 234 -10.82 9.56 16.61
C ASP A 234 -11.57 8.21 16.60
N THR A 235 -12.80 8.24 17.17
CA THR A 235 -13.69 7.08 17.23
C THR A 235 -14.61 6.97 16.01
N GLY A 236 -14.46 7.88 15.05
CA GLY A 236 -15.18 7.85 13.78
C GLY A 236 -14.62 6.79 12.81
N ALA A 237 -15.02 6.89 11.56
CA ALA A 237 -14.61 5.95 10.52
C ALA A 237 -13.15 6.12 10.05
N GLY A 238 -12.33 6.90 10.76
CA GLY A 238 -10.97 7.22 10.33
C GLY A 238 -10.95 8.01 9.04
N ASN A 239 -11.83 9.00 8.93
CA ASN A 239 -11.93 9.87 7.78
C ASN A 239 -11.70 11.34 8.16
N ARG A 240 -11.50 12.18 7.14
CA ARG A 240 -11.20 13.62 7.31
C ARG A 240 -12.28 14.37 8.08
N ASP A 241 -13.56 14.03 7.89
CA ASP A 241 -14.71 14.74 8.51
C ASP A 241 -14.79 14.50 10.02
N SER A 242 -14.61 13.25 10.47
CA SER A 242 -14.60 12.91 11.90
C SER A 242 -13.42 13.58 12.62
N ALA A 243 -12.24 13.55 12.01
CA ALA A 243 -11.03 14.18 12.54
C ALA A 243 -11.14 15.71 12.55
N GLN A 244 -11.78 16.33 11.55
CA GLN A 244 -12.06 17.75 11.54
C GLN A 244 -12.95 18.13 12.73
N THR A 245 -14.04 17.39 12.96
CA THR A 245 -14.96 17.62 14.09
C THR A 245 -14.24 17.46 15.43
N LEU A 246 -13.38 16.43 15.56
CA LEU A 246 -12.56 16.23 16.76
C LEU A 246 -11.63 17.43 16.99
N MET A 247 -10.91 17.87 15.96
CA MET A 247 -9.98 18.99 16.07
C MET A 247 -10.69 20.31 16.39
N GLU A 248 -11.88 20.55 15.86
CA GLU A 248 -12.70 21.73 16.23
C GLU A 248 -12.96 21.79 17.73
N ASN A 249 -13.23 20.64 18.39
CA ASN A 249 -13.41 20.55 19.82
C ASN A 249 -12.07 20.73 20.59
N VAL A 250 -10.98 20.18 20.05
CA VAL A 250 -9.62 20.37 20.65
C VAL A 250 -9.25 21.85 20.65
N LEU A 251 -9.45 22.56 19.54
CA LEU A 251 -9.13 23.99 19.41
C LEU A 251 -9.92 24.89 20.37
N GLN A 252 -11.07 24.46 20.87
CA GLN A 252 -11.84 25.21 21.87
C GLN A 252 -11.21 25.13 23.29
N ARG A 253 -10.51 24.04 23.60
CA ARG A 253 -9.93 23.82 24.95
C ARG A 253 -8.42 23.97 25.00
N GLU A 254 -7.72 23.79 23.88
CA GLU A 254 -6.26 23.92 23.79
C GLU A 254 -5.91 25.24 23.09
N ALA A 255 -5.55 26.24 23.91
CA ALA A 255 -5.20 27.56 23.39
C ALA A 255 -3.91 27.53 22.55
N THR A 256 -2.98 26.63 22.87
CA THR A 256 -1.69 26.49 22.20
C THR A 256 -1.51 25.06 21.72
N ILE A 257 -1.21 24.89 20.44
CA ILE A 257 -0.77 23.64 19.83
C ILE A 257 0.34 24.02 18.86
N ASP A 258 1.50 23.39 18.97
CA ASP A 258 2.65 23.68 18.12
C ASP A 258 2.71 22.73 16.93
N VAL A 259 2.50 21.41 17.20
CA VAL A 259 2.55 20.35 16.18
C VAL A 259 1.37 19.42 16.35
N VAL A 260 0.78 19.01 15.23
CA VAL A 260 -0.23 17.96 15.13
C VAL A 260 0.32 16.82 14.26
N CYS A 261 0.21 15.61 14.77
CA CYS A 261 0.45 14.37 14.03
C CYS A 261 -0.74 13.43 14.26
N GLY A 262 -0.84 12.35 13.55
CA GLY A 262 -1.95 11.41 13.73
C GLY A 262 -1.63 9.98 13.30
N HIS A 263 -2.63 9.12 13.46
CA HIS A 263 -2.54 7.73 13.05
C HIS A 263 -2.17 7.60 11.57
N ASN A 264 -2.86 8.34 10.71
CA ASN A 264 -2.51 8.51 9.30
C ASN A 264 -2.99 9.89 8.80
N ASP A 265 -2.84 10.11 7.49
CA ASP A 265 -3.16 11.39 6.85
C ASP A 265 -4.61 11.80 6.97
N ALA A 266 -5.57 10.88 6.96
CA ALA A 266 -6.98 11.25 7.06
C ALA A 266 -7.27 12.03 8.35
N GLU A 267 -6.68 11.61 9.50
CA GLU A 267 -6.81 12.32 10.76
C GLU A 267 -6.11 13.68 10.72
N VAL A 268 -4.90 13.73 10.15
CA VAL A 268 -4.10 14.96 10.15
C VAL A 268 -4.67 16.00 9.17
N VAL A 269 -5.14 15.56 8.00
CA VAL A 269 -5.81 16.44 7.00
C VAL A 269 -7.12 17.01 7.58
N GLY A 270 -7.91 16.20 8.26
CA GLY A 270 -9.11 16.68 8.95
C GLY A 270 -8.77 17.75 10.00
N ALA A 271 -7.73 17.52 10.80
CA ALA A 271 -7.24 18.49 11.79
C ALA A 271 -6.73 19.77 11.13
N TYR A 272 -5.98 19.66 10.03
CA TYR A 272 -5.52 20.79 9.23
C TYR A 272 -6.69 21.64 8.73
N ASN A 273 -7.73 21.02 8.18
CA ASN A 273 -8.91 21.72 7.69
C ASN A 273 -9.58 22.54 8.80
N ALA A 274 -9.74 21.95 10.01
CA ALA A 274 -10.30 22.65 11.17
C ALA A 274 -9.42 23.86 11.58
N ALA A 275 -8.10 23.70 11.63
CA ALA A 275 -7.18 24.75 11.96
C ALA A 275 -7.23 25.91 10.95
N VAL A 276 -7.24 25.60 9.65
CA VAL A 276 -7.37 26.59 8.58
C VAL A 276 -8.68 27.34 8.68
N ALA A 277 -9.79 26.63 8.90
CA ALA A 277 -11.13 27.24 9.03
C ALA A 277 -11.22 28.22 10.22
N GLN A 278 -10.48 27.96 11.32
CA GLN A 278 -10.40 28.82 12.50
C GLN A 278 -9.25 29.83 12.47
N GLY A 279 -8.48 29.88 11.37
CA GLY A 279 -7.38 30.83 11.18
C GLY A 279 -6.13 30.54 12.03
N ARG A 280 -5.98 29.31 12.56
CA ARG A 280 -4.87 28.85 13.41
C ARG A 280 -3.65 28.44 12.56
N LYS A 281 -3.04 29.40 11.89
CA LYS A 281 -1.94 29.19 10.93
C LYS A 281 -0.59 28.90 11.58
N GLU A 282 -0.46 29.14 12.89
CA GLU A 282 0.73 28.85 13.68
C GLU A 282 0.94 27.35 13.91
N ILE A 283 -0.12 26.54 13.82
CA ILE A 283 -0.05 25.09 14.03
C ILE A 283 0.65 24.42 12.84
N LYS A 284 1.54 23.49 13.13
CA LYS A 284 2.25 22.68 12.14
C LYS A 284 1.73 21.26 12.11
N PHE A 285 1.83 20.62 10.94
CA PHE A 285 1.26 19.30 10.67
C PHE A 285 2.30 18.35 10.10
N ILE A 286 2.23 17.08 10.49
CA ILE A 286 3.05 15.99 9.99
C ILE A 286 2.13 14.83 9.68
N GLY A 287 2.12 14.37 8.42
CA GLY A 287 1.38 13.20 7.94
C GLY A 287 2.14 11.90 8.11
N ILE A 288 1.42 10.79 8.04
CA ILE A 288 1.96 9.43 7.96
C ILE A 288 1.08 8.64 7.01
N ALA A 289 1.57 8.26 5.89
CA ALA A 289 1.13 7.27 4.89
C ALA A 289 1.60 7.63 3.47
N GLY A 290 1.34 8.83 2.97
CA GLY A 290 1.64 9.29 1.62
C GLY A 290 0.42 9.85 0.88
N ASP A 291 -0.35 10.73 1.54
CA ASP A 291 -1.55 11.32 0.94
C ASP A 291 -1.18 12.34 -0.16
N ILE A 292 -1.86 12.27 -1.30
CA ILE A 292 -1.57 13.11 -2.47
C ILE A 292 -1.76 14.62 -2.17
N ASP A 293 -2.77 14.97 -1.36
CA ASP A 293 -2.99 16.36 -0.99
C ASP A 293 -1.83 16.89 -0.15
N VAL A 294 -1.32 16.07 0.79
CA VAL A 294 -0.19 16.44 1.66
C VAL A 294 1.07 16.64 0.83
N LEU A 295 1.38 15.70 -0.07
CA LEU A 295 2.52 15.83 -0.97
C LEU A 295 2.40 17.06 -1.87
N GLY A 296 1.19 17.35 -2.39
CA GLY A 296 0.90 18.55 -3.15
C GLY A 296 1.15 19.82 -2.33
N TRP A 297 0.70 19.87 -1.09
CA TRP A 297 0.93 21.02 -0.20
C TRP A 297 2.40 21.21 0.15
N LEU A 298 3.17 20.14 0.35
CA LEU A 298 4.62 20.22 0.54
C LEU A 298 5.31 20.77 -0.72
N ALA A 299 4.92 20.32 -1.90
CA ALA A 299 5.45 20.77 -3.18
C ALA A 299 5.12 22.25 -3.46
N ASP A 300 3.93 22.71 -3.06
CA ASP A 300 3.48 24.10 -3.17
C ASP A 300 4.09 25.00 -2.08
N GLY A 301 4.86 24.45 -1.14
CA GLY A 301 5.52 25.19 -0.07
C GLY A 301 4.56 25.68 1.02
N ASN A 302 3.50 24.92 1.31
CA ASN A 302 2.59 25.22 2.42
C ASN A 302 3.34 25.17 3.76
N GLU A 303 3.47 26.34 4.40
CA GLU A 303 4.25 26.48 5.63
C GLU A 303 3.65 25.78 6.86
N MET A 304 2.39 25.37 6.79
CA MET A 304 1.75 24.62 7.89
C MET A 304 2.16 23.14 7.90
N TRP A 305 2.59 22.58 6.75
CA TRP A 305 3.05 21.20 6.65
C TRP A 305 4.57 21.11 6.78
N LEU A 306 5.03 20.29 7.72
CA LEU A 306 6.46 20.04 7.96
C LEU A 306 6.98 18.87 7.14
N ALA A 307 6.26 17.77 7.18
CA ALA A 307 6.68 16.52 6.59
C ALA A 307 5.50 15.57 6.32
N GLU A 308 5.76 14.63 5.43
CA GLU A 308 5.00 13.41 5.22
C GLU A 308 5.91 12.22 5.49
N VAL A 309 5.60 11.38 6.47
CA VAL A 309 6.35 10.15 6.75
C VAL A 309 5.79 9.05 5.88
N LEU A 310 6.60 8.55 4.98
CA LEU A 310 6.14 7.62 3.95
C LEU A 310 5.99 6.20 4.51
N GLN A 311 4.80 5.64 4.43
CA GLN A 311 4.54 4.21 4.53
C GLN A 311 4.43 3.65 3.11
N ASP A 312 5.55 3.28 2.50
CA ASP A 312 5.64 2.96 1.08
C ASP A 312 5.05 1.58 0.75
N PRO A 313 3.91 1.51 0.04
CA PRO A 313 3.31 0.24 -0.34
C PRO A 313 4.09 -0.48 -1.45
N VAL A 314 4.84 0.25 -2.28
CA VAL A 314 5.65 -0.35 -3.35
C VAL A 314 6.79 -1.14 -2.72
N VAL A 315 7.46 -0.57 -1.72
CA VAL A 315 8.49 -1.28 -0.95
C VAL A 315 7.91 -2.51 -0.27
N LEU A 316 6.70 -2.40 0.31
CA LEU A 316 6.03 -3.54 0.96
C LEU A 316 5.78 -4.69 -0.02
N GLY A 317 5.19 -4.41 -1.19
CA GLY A 317 4.93 -5.42 -2.22
C GLY A 317 6.21 -6.03 -2.80
N TYR A 318 7.22 -5.20 -3.03
CA TYR A 318 8.54 -5.63 -3.50
C TYR A 318 9.20 -6.61 -2.51
N GLN A 319 9.25 -6.26 -1.23
CA GLN A 319 9.88 -7.09 -0.21
C GLN A 319 9.08 -8.36 0.11
N ALA A 320 7.74 -8.32 0.03
CA ALA A 320 6.93 -9.51 0.16
C ALA A 320 7.19 -10.51 -0.99
N THR A 321 7.43 -10.00 -2.20
CA THR A 321 7.78 -10.82 -3.36
C THR A 321 9.20 -11.38 -3.22
N ASP A 322 10.15 -10.59 -2.74
CA ASP A 322 11.53 -11.02 -2.46
C ASP A 322 11.56 -12.13 -1.40
N ALA A 323 10.77 -11.97 -0.33
CA ALA A 323 10.62 -13.00 0.69
C ALA A 323 10.01 -14.30 0.10
N MET A 324 8.99 -14.19 -0.75
CA MET A 324 8.42 -15.34 -1.44
C MET A 324 9.44 -16.03 -2.35
N TYR A 325 10.25 -15.27 -3.09
CA TYR A 325 11.33 -15.80 -3.92
C TYR A 325 12.36 -16.58 -3.09
N LYS A 326 12.80 -16.02 -1.97
CA LYS A 326 13.75 -16.69 -1.08
C LYS A 326 13.21 -17.99 -0.52
N VAL A 327 11.97 -18.00 -0.06
CA VAL A 327 11.33 -19.20 0.48
C VAL A 327 11.04 -20.23 -0.61
N LEU A 328 10.45 -19.79 -1.72
CA LEU A 328 9.92 -20.71 -2.74
C LEU A 328 11.01 -21.23 -3.68
N VAL A 329 11.93 -20.36 -4.10
CA VAL A 329 12.95 -20.70 -5.10
C VAL A 329 14.27 -21.06 -4.46
N LEU A 330 14.79 -20.23 -3.55
CA LEU A 330 16.07 -20.46 -2.89
C LEU A 330 15.98 -21.44 -1.72
N LYS A 331 14.77 -21.75 -1.25
CA LYS A 331 14.50 -22.65 -0.09
C LYS A 331 15.17 -22.15 1.20
N GLU A 332 15.23 -20.84 1.36
CA GLU A 332 15.78 -20.21 2.57
C GLU A 332 14.77 -20.20 3.70
N GLU A 333 15.24 -20.36 4.93
CA GLU A 333 14.49 -20.06 6.15
C GLU A 333 14.65 -18.57 6.43
N LEU A 334 13.53 -17.85 6.57
CA LEU A 334 13.52 -16.43 6.84
C LEU A 334 13.33 -16.13 8.33
N PRO A 335 13.76 -14.96 8.82
CA PRO A 335 13.45 -14.50 10.15
C PRO A 335 11.93 -14.32 10.32
N GLU A 336 11.44 -14.33 11.54
CA GLU A 336 10.02 -14.12 11.86
C GLU A 336 9.47 -12.82 11.25
N LYS A 337 10.27 -11.76 11.29
CA LYS A 337 10.02 -10.48 10.63
C LYS A 337 11.08 -10.20 9.58
N TYR A 338 10.65 -9.92 8.36
CA TYR A 338 11.50 -9.49 7.26
C TYR A 338 11.69 -7.98 7.32
N ASP A 339 12.92 -7.53 7.44
CA ASP A 339 13.22 -6.12 7.64
C ASP A 339 12.92 -5.30 6.38
N LEU A 340 12.15 -4.24 6.56
CA LEU A 340 11.96 -3.18 5.58
C LEU A 340 12.97 -2.05 5.81
N PRO A 341 13.25 -1.22 4.79
CA PRO A 341 14.01 0.01 4.97
C PRO A 341 13.41 0.90 6.06
N GLU A 342 14.30 1.67 6.74
CA GLU A 342 13.85 2.68 7.69
C GLU A 342 12.89 3.69 7.03
N PRO A 343 11.87 4.17 7.75
CA PRO A 343 10.91 5.14 7.20
C PRO A 343 11.58 6.43 6.76
N GLU A 344 11.17 6.95 5.61
CA GLU A 344 11.61 8.24 5.10
C GLU A 344 10.59 9.33 5.41
N ALA A 345 11.07 10.56 5.59
CA ALA A 345 10.24 11.75 5.68
C ALA A 345 10.42 12.61 4.43
N ILE A 346 9.32 12.85 3.73
CA ILE A 346 9.24 13.79 2.62
C ILE A 346 8.91 15.16 3.19
N THR A 347 9.70 16.15 2.84
CA THR A 347 9.57 17.53 3.27
C THR A 347 9.59 18.46 2.06
N LYS A 348 9.30 19.75 2.23
CA LYS A 348 9.43 20.76 1.17
C LYS A 348 10.83 20.82 0.54
N ASP A 349 11.86 20.38 1.27
CA ASP A 349 13.24 20.49 0.82
C ASP A 349 13.64 19.33 -0.12
N ASN A 350 13.05 18.15 0.06
CA ASN A 350 13.36 16.94 -0.71
C ASN A 350 12.22 16.42 -1.60
N ILE A 351 10.99 16.96 -1.51
CA ILE A 351 9.82 16.52 -2.32
C ILE A 351 10.11 16.47 -3.83
N LYS A 352 10.98 17.35 -4.33
CA LYS A 352 11.41 17.42 -5.74
C LYS A 352 12.23 16.20 -6.19
N ASP A 353 12.76 15.43 -5.24
CA ASP A 353 13.59 14.25 -5.51
C ASP A 353 12.72 12.99 -5.67
N TYR A 354 11.41 13.11 -5.46
CA TYR A 354 10.41 12.06 -5.60
C TYR A 354 9.51 12.30 -6.82
N ASP A 355 9.24 11.25 -7.58
CA ASP A 355 8.31 11.28 -8.73
C ASP A 355 6.87 10.97 -8.29
N TRP A 356 6.46 11.58 -7.17
CA TRP A 356 5.21 11.29 -6.49
C TRP A 356 3.95 11.51 -7.35
N GLN A 357 3.99 12.44 -8.32
CA GLN A 357 2.86 12.68 -9.23
C GLN A 357 2.52 11.47 -10.10
N ASN A 358 3.46 10.54 -10.28
CA ASN A 358 3.29 9.31 -11.05
C ASN A 358 3.03 8.08 -10.17
N TRP A 359 2.92 8.24 -8.86
CA TRP A 359 2.55 7.15 -7.97
C TRP A 359 1.08 6.81 -8.11
N GLY A 360 0.77 5.66 -8.73
CA GLY A 360 -0.60 5.24 -9.03
C GLY A 360 -1.46 4.87 -7.82
N TRP A 361 -0.85 4.83 -6.63
CA TRP A 361 -1.47 4.45 -5.36
C TRP A 361 -1.84 5.65 -4.47
N LEU A 362 -1.52 6.87 -4.89
CA LEU A 362 -1.95 8.07 -4.20
C LEU A 362 -3.44 8.34 -4.48
N GLY A 363 -4.23 8.57 -3.45
CA GLY A 363 -5.65 8.80 -3.60
C GLY A 363 -6.28 9.62 -2.52
#